data_722f9e9d216ec9efc013c5f4f09b9b4d
#
_entry.id   722f9e9d216ec9efc013c5f4f09b9b4d
#
_cell.length_a   1.000
_cell.length_b   1.000
_cell.length_c   1.000
_cell.angle_alpha   90.00
_cell.angle_beta   90.00
_cell.angle_gamma   90.00
#
_symmetry.space_group_name_H-M   'P 1'
#
loop_
_entity.id
_entity.type
_entity.pdbx_description
1 polymer ?
#
loop_
_entity_poly.entity_id
_entity_poly.type
_entity_poly.pdbx_seq_one_letter_code
_entity_poly.pdbx_strand_id
1 'polypeptide(L)'
;MKHKKLLNLLIVMALLVGLFAVSASAQDINWPTRPVEIIVSMSAGGDTDFNARALAKYLTEALGQPFVVTNITGGGGSIGTAELIHSPADGYRMMVAHAPLHTAQAFGITDYGWDDMSVISIFGQGTGEFLAVNADFPANTLEELIAHTSQNPGRYRFGYNPGATSHYIGVKMQMMGAEMNMVVAGSASDRVVGLLGGHLDIILAAMPNLADYVELGQFKIIANGASERHPRFPEIPTLMEQGLGGAFDPFYTLYTVKGVDPRIVAKVNQAIYNIVKHNAAYQEEIEVAFTQVPFFQSTEQAMVTLAQQQQMYMSITDELRAAF
;
A
#
# COMPACT_ATOMS: atom_id res chain seq x y z
N MET A 1 -63.22 2.01 -7.84
CA MET A 1 -62.19 1.45 -8.74
C MET A 1 -61.37 2.50 -9.47
N LYS A 2 -61.94 3.59 -9.96
CA LYS A 2 -61.21 4.65 -10.71
C LYS A 2 -60.13 5.36 -9.89
N HIS A 3 -60.37 5.70 -8.60
CA HIS A 3 -59.44 6.40 -7.76
C HIS A 3 -58.17 5.57 -7.38
N LYS A 4 -58.30 4.25 -7.21
CA LYS A 4 -57.15 3.36 -6.95
C LYS A 4 -56.22 3.26 -8.19
N LYS A 5 -56.80 3.29 -9.40
CA LYS A 5 -55.99 3.25 -10.66
C LYS A 5 -55.22 4.54 -10.86
N LEU A 6 -55.85 5.69 -10.52
CA LEU A 6 -55.20 7.00 -10.60
C LEU A 6 -54.03 7.16 -9.59
N LEU A 7 -54.25 6.68 -8.37
CA LEU A 7 -53.22 6.71 -7.31
C LEU A 7 -52.01 5.79 -7.68
N ASN A 8 -52.26 4.61 -8.24
CA ASN A 8 -51.19 3.74 -8.70
C ASN A 8 -50.43 4.33 -9.89
N LEU A 9 -51.10 5.03 -10.80
CA LEU A 9 -50.46 5.71 -11.93
C LEU A 9 -49.56 6.88 -11.47
N LEU A 10 -49.98 7.62 -10.47
CA LEU A 10 -49.18 8.69 -9.85
C LEU A 10 -47.95 8.17 -9.12
N ILE A 11 -48.06 7.01 -8.41
CA ILE A 11 -46.92 6.37 -7.72
C ILE A 11 -45.91 5.84 -8.73
N VAL A 12 -46.38 5.21 -9.83
CA VAL A 12 -45.48 4.73 -10.90
C VAL A 12 -44.79 5.90 -11.61
N MET A 13 -45.51 7.01 -11.85
CA MET A 13 -44.92 8.19 -12.45
C MET A 13 -43.93 8.90 -11.52
N ALA A 14 -44.18 8.93 -10.21
CA ALA A 14 -43.22 9.44 -9.20
C ALA A 14 -41.97 8.56 -9.08
N LEU A 15 -42.11 7.21 -9.18
CA LEU A 15 -40.99 6.29 -9.23
C LEU A 15 -40.17 6.43 -10.51
N LEU A 16 -40.80 6.65 -11.66
CA LEU A 16 -40.11 6.89 -12.94
C LEU A 16 -39.38 8.24 -12.94
N VAL A 17 -39.96 9.30 -12.36
CA VAL A 17 -39.28 10.60 -12.22
C VAL A 17 -38.11 10.51 -11.22
N GLY A 18 -38.19 9.67 -10.17
CA GLY A 18 -37.09 9.40 -9.24
C GLY A 18 -35.93 8.65 -9.90
N LEU A 19 -36.16 7.80 -10.89
CA LEU A 19 -35.10 7.10 -11.63
C LEU A 19 -34.34 8.00 -12.63
N PHE A 20 -34.92 9.12 -13.07
CA PHE A 20 -34.24 10.07 -13.96
C PHE A 20 -33.45 11.15 -13.23
N ALA A 21 -33.57 11.27 -11.89
CA ALA A 21 -32.88 12.29 -11.11
C ALA A 21 -31.45 11.91 -10.69
N VAL A 22 -30.93 10.74 -11.07
CA VAL A 22 -29.56 10.28 -10.72
C VAL A 22 -28.62 10.26 -11.94
N SER A 23 -29.00 10.86 -13.05
CA SER A 23 -28.00 11.30 -14.02
C SER A 23 -27.52 12.70 -13.60
N ALA A 24 -26.77 12.81 -12.50
CA ALA A 24 -25.93 13.95 -12.28
C ALA A 24 -24.97 14.01 -13.48
N SER A 25 -25.30 14.83 -14.44
CA SER A 25 -24.45 15.21 -15.56
C SER A 25 -23.10 15.54 -14.95
N ALA A 26 -22.08 14.74 -15.26
CA ALA A 26 -20.70 15.09 -15.01
C ALA A 26 -20.43 16.37 -15.80
N GLN A 27 -20.72 17.54 -15.20
CA GLN A 27 -20.33 18.80 -15.79
C GLN A 27 -18.83 18.76 -15.94
N ASP A 28 -18.38 18.84 -17.18
CA ASP A 28 -16.96 18.84 -17.54
C ASP A 28 -16.25 19.92 -16.73
N ILE A 29 -15.44 19.50 -15.77
CA ILE A 29 -14.63 20.44 -15.00
C ILE A 29 -13.35 20.73 -15.78
N ASN A 30 -13.01 22.01 -15.94
CA ASN A 30 -11.75 22.44 -16.54
C ASN A 30 -10.62 22.27 -15.54
N TRP A 31 -10.25 21.03 -15.30
CA TRP A 31 -9.18 20.59 -14.41
C TRP A 31 -8.53 19.32 -15.03
N PRO A 32 -7.20 19.13 -14.94
CA PRO A 32 -6.21 20.09 -14.45
C PRO A 32 -5.85 21.16 -15.50
N THR A 33 -5.46 22.36 -15.04
CA THR A 33 -4.98 23.48 -15.90
C THR A 33 -3.51 23.80 -15.66
N ARG A 34 -2.88 23.13 -14.71
CA ARG A 34 -1.48 23.24 -14.31
C ARG A 34 -0.97 21.90 -13.78
N PRO A 35 0.33 21.73 -13.57
CA PRO A 35 0.87 20.49 -13.03
C PRO A 35 0.26 20.08 -11.69
N VAL A 36 0.06 18.77 -11.51
CA VAL A 36 -0.44 18.14 -10.28
C VAL A 36 0.73 17.44 -9.60
N GLU A 37 0.91 17.68 -8.31
CA GLU A 37 1.92 17.01 -7.49
C GLU A 37 1.38 15.70 -6.91
N ILE A 38 2.16 14.63 -7.01
CA ILE A 38 1.92 13.36 -6.30
C ILE A 38 3.01 13.17 -5.26
N ILE A 39 2.65 13.31 -4.00
CA ILE A 39 3.54 13.00 -2.87
C ILE A 39 3.68 11.48 -2.75
N VAL A 40 4.90 11.01 -2.57
CA VAL A 40 5.23 9.65 -2.15
C VAL A 40 5.90 9.72 -0.79
N SER A 41 5.27 9.12 0.21
CA SER A 41 5.74 9.18 1.60
C SER A 41 6.91 8.23 1.90
N MET A 42 7.45 7.55 0.86
CA MET A 42 8.55 6.59 0.91
C MET A 42 9.73 7.06 0.07
N SER A 43 10.92 6.49 0.32
CA SER A 43 12.14 6.80 -0.43
C SER A 43 12.01 6.42 -1.90
N ALA A 44 12.70 7.17 -2.75
CA ALA A 44 12.78 6.89 -4.17
C ALA A 44 13.40 5.51 -4.44
N GLY A 45 12.97 4.85 -5.53
CA GLY A 45 13.47 3.55 -5.98
C GLY A 45 12.81 2.33 -5.32
N GLY A 46 11.88 2.54 -4.37
CA GLY A 46 11.04 1.46 -3.82
C GLY A 46 9.80 1.20 -4.69
N ASP A 47 9.06 0.18 -4.31
CA ASP A 47 7.81 -0.24 -4.97
C ASP A 47 6.73 0.86 -5.03
N THR A 48 6.57 1.62 -3.95
CA THR A 48 5.63 2.75 -3.88
C THR A 48 6.01 3.87 -4.84
N ASP A 49 7.30 4.21 -4.90
CA ASP A 49 7.82 5.24 -5.81
C ASP A 49 7.66 4.81 -7.27
N PHE A 50 7.99 3.55 -7.58
CA PHE A 50 7.77 2.99 -8.91
C PHE A 50 6.30 3.08 -9.34
N ASN A 51 5.37 2.59 -8.51
CA ASN A 51 3.94 2.60 -8.82
C ASN A 51 3.40 4.03 -8.99
N ALA A 52 3.86 4.97 -8.15
CA ALA A 52 3.48 6.37 -8.27
C ALA A 52 3.98 6.99 -9.58
N ARG A 53 5.22 6.72 -10.00
CA ARG A 53 5.80 7.24 -11.26
C ARG A 53 5.16 6.62 -12.49
N ALA A 54 4.89 5.32 -12.46
CA ALA A 54 4.15 4.65 -13.53
C ALA A 54 2.76 5.27 -13.67
N LEU A 55 2.00 5.40 -12.56
CA LEU A 55 0.69 6.06 -12.60
C LEU A 55 0.77 7.51 -13.10
N ALA A 56 1.72 8.31 -12.60
CA ALA A 56 1.90 9.71 -12.96
C ALA A 56 2.16 9.90 -14.47
N LYS A 57 2.97 9.03 -15.06
CA LYS A 57 3.24 9.02 -16.51
C LYS A 57 1.94 8.91 -17.31
N TYR A 58 1.14 7.91 -17.01
CA TYR A 58 -0.10 7.65 -17.77
C TYR A 58 -1.25 8.61 -17.41
N LEU A 59 -1.29 9.15 -16.19
CA LEU A 59 -2.21 10.26 -15.85
C LEU A 59 -1.86 11.54 -16.63
N THR A 60 -0.56 11.82 -16.82
CA THR A 60 -0.09 12.95 -17.65
C THR A 60 -0.61 12.82 -19.08
N GLU A 61 -0.49 11.63 -19.68
CA GLU A 61 -1.00 11.35 -21.02
C GLU A 61 -2.54 11.45 -21.08
N ALA A 62 -3.24 10.91 -20.09
CA ALA A 62 -4.70 10.85 -20.07
C ALA A 62 -5.37 12.21 -19.80
N LEU A 63 -4.76 13.07 -18.96
CA LEU A 63 -5.36 14.30 -18.48
C LEU A 63 -4.71 15.57 -19.05
N GLY A 64 -3.63 15.44 -19.84
CA GLY A 64 -3.03 16.53 -20.61
C GLY A 64 -2.25 17.57 -19.79
N GLN A 65 -1.99 17.31 -18.50
CA GLN A 65 -1.13 18.13 -17.65
C GLN A 65 -0.14 17.25 -16.90
N PRO A 66 1.08 17.73 -16.61
CA PRO A 66 2.08 16.96 -15.90
C PRO A 66 1.61 16.51 -14.50
N PHE A 67 1.75 15.22 -14.19
CA PHE A 67 1.70 14.68 -12.85
C PHE A 67 3.13 14.41 -12.39
N VAL A 68 3.56 15.10 -11.32
CA VAL A 68 4.97 15.11 -10.89
C VAL A 68 5.09 14.44 -9.52
N VAL A 69 5.95 13.44 -9.43
CA VAL A 69 6.18 12.71 -8.18
C VAL A 69 7.26 13.40 -7.33
N THR A 70 6.94 13.65 -6.06
CA THR A 70 7.84 14.21 -5.04
C THR A 70 7.91 13.25 -3.85
N ASN A 71 9.12 12.80 -3.48
CA ASN A 71 9.31 11.95 -2.30
C ASN A 71 9.45 12.82 -1.05
N ILE A 72 8.54 12.66 -0.07
CA ILE A 72 8.57 13.34 1.23
C ILE A 72 8.55 12.27 2.32
N THR A 73 9.73 11.89 2.79
CA THR A 73 9.94 10.75 3.67
C THR A 73 10.04 11.13 5.15
N GLY A 74 9.92 10.14 6.04
CA GLY A 74 10.13 10.29 7.49
C GLY A 74 8.93 9.81 8.32
N GLY A 75 9.22 9.35 9.56
CA GLY A 75 8.20 8.88 10.50
C GLY A 75 7.28 7.78 9.96
N GLY A 76 7.81 6.80 9.22
CA GLY A 76 6.98 5.76 8.60
C GLY A 76 6.01 6.28 7.53
N GLY A 77 6.27 7.46 6.94
CA GLY A 77 5.39 8.11 5.97
C GLY A 77 4.53 9.24 6.55
N SER A 78 4.59 9.44 7.87
CA SER A 78 3.76 10.45 8.56
C SER A 78 4.01 11.87 8.08
N ILE A 79 5.28 12.23 7.76
CA ILE A 79 5.64 13.60 7.32
C ILE A 79 4.96 13.91 5.96
N GLY A 80 5.07 13.02 4.98
CA GLY A 80 4.43 13.20 3.67
C GLY A 80 2.89 13.22 3.77
N THR A 81 2.32 12.42 4.67
CA THR A 81 0.88 12.40 4.92
C THR A 81 0.39 13.72 5.54
N ALA A 82 1.11 14.25 6.53
CA ALA A 82 0.80 15.56 7.13
C ALA A 82 0.87 16.69 6.08
N GLU A 83 1.87 16.65 5.21
CA GLU A 83 2.01 17.61 4.10
C GLU A 83 0.81 17.60 3.17
N LEU A 84 0.25 16.42 2.83
CA LEU A 84 -0.98 16.34 2.05
C LEU A 84 -2.17 16.91 2.82
N ILE A 85 -2.41 16.45 4.07
CA ILE A 85 -3.59 16.82 4.87
C ILE A 85 -3.72 18.35 5.02
N HIS A 86 -2.58 19.05 5.17
CA HIS A 86 -2.54 20.51 5.34
C HIS A 86 -2.53 21.28 4.01
N SER A 87 -2.58 20.61 2.88
CA SER A 87 -2.60 21.26 1.56
C SER A 87 -3.97 21.84 1.22
N PRO A 88 -4.03 22.81 0.27
CA PRO A 88 -5.30 23.32 -0.23
C PRO A 88 -6.16 22.23 -0.89
N ALA A 89 -7.46 22.27 -0.66
CA ALA A 89 -8.43 21.31 -1.24
C ALA A 89 -8.80 21.69 -2.70
N ASP A 90 -7.80 21.96 -3.54
CA ASP A 90 -7.96 22.39 -4.93
C ASP A 90 -7.71 21.27 -5.97
N GLY A 91 -7.36 20.06 -5.50
CA GLY A 91 -7.12 18.89 -6.32
C GLY A 91 -5.73 18.85 -6.98
N TYR A 92 -4.83 19.78 -6.71
CA TYR A 92 -3.49 19.82 -7.32
C TYR A 92 -2.41 19.15 -6.48
N ARG A 93 -2.79 18.60 -5.32
CA ARG A 93 -1.94 17.76 -4.50
C ARG A 93 -2.60 16.44 -4.21
N MET A 94 -1.88 15.38 -4.46
CA MET A 94 -2.31 13.98 -4.26
C MET A 94 -1.20 13.21 -3.56
N MET A 95 -1.48 12.02 -3.08
CA MET A 95 -0.48 11.16 -2.46
C MET A 95 -0.69 9.70 -2.85
N VAL A 96 0.38 9.00 -3.18
CA VAL A 96 0.40 7.55 -3.22
C VAL A 96 0.95 7.02 -1.91
N ALA A 97 0.15 6.18 -1.25
CA ALA A 97 0.54 5.47 -0.04
C ALA A 97 -0.03 4.05 -0.03
N HIS A 98 0.48 3.23 0.89
CA HIS A 98 -0.01 1.88 1.16
C HIS A 98 0.00 1.60 2.69
N ALA A 99 0.20 0.35 3.11
CA ALA A 99 0.14 -0.11 4.52
C ALA A 99 0.83 0.78 5.58
N PRO A 100 1.98 1.47 5.35
CA PRO A 100 2.61 2.31 6.37
C PRO A 100 1.71 3.38 6.98
N LEU A 101 0.73 3.88 6.23
CA LEU A 101 -0.24 4.84 6.76
C LEU A 101 -1.07 4.26 7.93
N HIS A 102 -1.49 2.99 7.81
CA HIS A 102 -2.25 2.29 8.86
C HIS A 102 -1.35 1.90 10.03
N THR A 103 -0.16 1.42 9.75
CA THR A 103 0.78 0.99 10.80
C THR A 103 1.28 2.17 11.61
N ALA A 104 1.58 3.32 11.02
CA ALA A 104 1.96 4.53 11.74
C ALA A 104 0.90 4.96 12.77
N GLN A 105 -0.38 4.86 12.42
CA GLN A 105 -1.48 5.12 13.34
C GLN A 105 -1.57 4.04 14.44
N ALA A 106 -1.45 2.77 14.11
CA ALA A 106 -1.46 1.67 15.07
C ALA A 106 -0.33 1.78 16.10
N PHE A 107 0.86 2.20 15.68
CA PHE A 107 1.99 2.49 16.58
C PHE A 107 1.83 3.79 17.39
N GLY A 108 0.82 4.61 17.09
CA GLY A 108 0.62 5.91 17.74
C GLY A 108 1.65 6.97 17.32
N ILE A 109 2.30 6.79 16.18
CA ILE A 109 3.20 7.78 15.57
C ILE A 109 2.39 8.98 15.07
N THR A 110 1.16 8.72 14.59
CA THR A 110 0.20 9.74 14.15
C THR A 110 -1.15 9.53 14.81
N ASP A 111 -1.92 10.60 14.95
CA ASP A 111 -3.33 10.61 15.36
C ASP A 111 -4.29 10.66 14.14
N TYR A 112 -3.76 10.76 12.93
CA TYR A 112 -4.49 10.74 11.66
C TYR A 112 -4.24 9.44 10.88
N GLY A 113 -5.19 9.10 10.02
CA GLY A 113 -5.18 7.91 9.18
C GLY A 113 -5.63 8.18 7.75
N TRP A 114 -5.93 7.11 7.03
CA TRP A 114 -6.42 7.18 5.65
C TRP A 114 -7.75 7.93 5.53
N ASP A 115 -8.58 7.90 6.56
CA ASP A 115 -9.90 8.53 6.64
C ASP A 115 -9.83 10.05 6.89
N ASP A 116 -8.65 10.61 7.15
CA ASP A 116 -8.41 12.06 7.16
C ASP A 116 -8.17 12.64 5.77
N MET A 117 -8.12 11.80 4.76
CA MET A 117 -7.96 12.16 3.36
C MET A 117 -9.18 11.72 2.53
N SER A 118 -9.28 12.18 1.30
CA SER A 118 -10.24 11.65 0.30
C SER A 118 -9.56 10.56 -0.51
N VAL A 119 -10.12 9.35 -0.47
CA VAL A 119 -9.68 8.23 -1.30
C VAL A 119 -10.13 8.45 -2.74
N ILE A 120 -9.21 8.33 -3.70
CA ILE A 120 -9.55 8.35 -5.12
C ILE A 120 -9.78 6.93 -5.61
N SER A 121 -8.78 6.05 -5.49
CA SER A 121 -8.88 4.62 -5.84
C SER A 121 -7.72 3.82 -5.25
N ILE A 122 -7.87 2.51 -5.15
CA ILE A 122 -6.73 1.59 -5.17
C ILE A 122 -6.45 1.27 -6.64
N PHE A 123 -5.22 1.48 -7.08
CA PHE A 123 -4.82 1.33 -8.48
C PHE A 123 -3.76 0.25 -8.71
N GLY A 124 -3.33 -0.41 -7.66
CA GLY A 124 -2.37 -1.51 -7.73
C GLY A 124 -2.36 -2.33 -6.45
N GLN A 125 -1.99 -3.58 -6.59
CA GLN A 125 -1.74 -4.51 -5.49
C GLN A 125 -0.34 -5.09 -5.69
N GLY A 126 0.51 -4.96 -4.69
CA GLY A 126 1.82 -5.59 -4.69
C GLY A 126 1.73 -7.07 -4.31
N THR A 127 2.77 -7.80 -4.63
CA THR A 127 2.88 -9.25 -4.37
C THR A 127 3.47 -9.58 -3.00
N GLY A 128 3.51 -8.59 -2.10
CA GLY A 128 4.03 -8.69 -0.75
C GLY A 128 5.52 -8.37 -0.62
N GLU A 129 5.97 -8.23 0.63
CA GLU A 129 7.39 -8.18 0.98
C GLU A 129 7.85 -9.57 1.43
N PHE A 130 9.05 -9.95 1.04
CA PHE A 130 9.64 -11.24 1.37
C PHE A 130 10.56 -11.11 2.57
N LEU A 131 10.44 -12.05 3.52
CA LEU A 131 11.36 -12.22 4.64
C LEU A 131 12.63 -12.88 4.11
N ALA A 132 13.72 -12.13 4.07
CA ALA A 132 15.01 -12.55 3.54
C ALA A 132 16.09 -12.55 4.62
N VAL A 133 17.04 -13.49 4.48
CA VAL A 133 18.21 -13.63 5.33
C VAL A 133 19.45 -13.90 4.46
N ASN A 134 20.66 -13.79 5.03
CA ASN A 134 21.87 -14.27 4.36
C ASN A 134 21.77 -15.77 4.07
N ALA A 135 22.40 -16.25 3.01
CA ALA A 135 22.29 -17.63 2.56
C ALA A 135 22.79 -18.66 3.60
N ASP A 136 23.76 -18.28 4.43
CA ASP A 136 24.33 -19.07 5.49
C ASP A 136 23.56 -19.01 6.82
N PHE A 137 22.48 -18.21 6.90
CA PHE A 137 21.65 -18.13 8.09
C PHE A 137 21.02 -19.50 8.41
N PRO A 138 21.10 -19.99 9.66
CA PRO A 138 20.75 -21.38 10.00
C PRO A 138 19.25 -21.61 10.20
N ALA A 139 18.40 -21.06 9.33
CA ALA A 139 16.96 -21.30 9.30
C ALA A 139 16.44 -21.25 7.87
N ASN A 140 15.46 -22.09 7.53
CA ASN A 140 14.79 -22.14 6.23
C ASN A 140 13.29 -21.93 6.34
N THR A 141 12.77 -21.91 7.56
CA THR A 141 11.36 -21.63 7.87
C THR A 141 11.24 -20.55 8.93
N LEU A 142 10.05 -19.96 9.09
CA LEU A 142 9.78 -19.00 10.16
C LEU A 142 9.93 -19.65 11.54
N GLU A 143 9.48 -20.91 11.71
CA GLU A 143 9.61 -21.65 12.95
C GLU A 143 11.09 -21.84 13.34
N GLU A 144 11.93 -22.28 12.39
CA GLU A 144 13.37 -22.42 12.59
C GLU A 144 14.03 -21.08 12.91
N LEU A 145 13.62 -19.97 12.24
CA LEU A 145 14.14 -18.64 12.49
C LEU A 145 13.80 -18.18 13.92
N ILE A 146 12.55 -18.34 14.35
CA ILE A 146 12.11 -18.00 15.71
C ILE A 146 12.88 -18.84 16.73
N ALA A 147 12.95 -20.16 16.55
CA ALA A 147 13.67 -21.05 17.44
C ALA A 147 15.17 -20.70 17.53
N HIS A 148 15.79 -20.38 16.39
CA HIS A 148 17.22 -20.05 16.35
C HIS A 148 17.50 -18.69 17.01
N THR A 149 16.69 -17.68 16.77
CA THR A 149 16.85 -16.35 17.41
C THR A 149 16.59 -16.43 18.92
N SER A 150 15.59 -17.20 19.36
CA SER A 150 15.30 -17.39 20.79
C SER A 150 16.42 -18.10 21.56
N GLN A 151 17.15 -19.02 20.90
CA GLN A 151 18.35 -19.68 21.48
C GLN A 151 19.57 -18.76 21.52
N ASN A 152 19.56 -17.64 20.80
CA ASN A 152 20.64 -16.67 20.70
C ASN A 152 20.12 -15.25 20.90
N PRO A 153 19.61 -14.87 22.09
CA PRO A 153 18.94 -13.61 22.34
C PRO A 153 19.79 -12.39 21.96
N GLY A 154 19.20 -11.45 21.18
CA GLY A 154 19.85 -10.22 20.80
C GLY A 154 21.03 -10.34 19.83
N ARG A 155 21.37 -11.54 19.38
CA ARG A 155 22.48 -11.77 18.44
C ARG A 155 22.15 -11.31 17.02
N TYR A 156 20.93 -11.57 16.56
CA TYR A 156 20.50 -11.31 15.18
C TYR A 156 19.77 -9.98 15.08
N ARG A 157 20.08 -9.22 14.02
CA ARG A 157 19.59 -7.88 13.76
C ARG A 157 18.51 -7.93 12.69
N PHE A 158 17.31 -7.52 13.08
CA PHE A 158 16.20 -7.36 12.16
C PHE A 158 16.08 -5.90 11.71
N GLY A 159 16.23 -5.64 10.41
CA GLY A 159 16.13 -4.32 9.83
C GLY A 159 14.68 -3.89 9.60
N TYR A 160 14.28 -2.74 10.14
CA TYR A 160 12.93 -2.23 9.98
C TYR A 160 12.89 -0.71 9.75
N ASN A 161 11.75 -0.22 9.26
CA ASN A 161 11.44 1.21 9.22
C ASN A 161 10.33 1.49 10.26
N PRO A 162 10.54 2.40 11.22
CA PRO A 162 9.54 2.73 12.24
C PRO A 162 8.18 3.06 11.66
N GLY A 163 7.14 2.41 12.17
CA GLY A 163 5.76 2.58 11.73
C GLY A 163 5.44 1.95 10.36
N ALA A 164 6.36 1.22 9.73
CA ALA A 164 6.09 0.52 8.47
C ALA A 164 5.72 -0.96 8.70
N THR A 165 5.33 -1.66 7.63
CA THR A 165 5.01 -3.10 7.63
C THR A 165 6.14 -3.94 8.22
N SER A 166 7.40 -3.59 7.90
CA SER A 166 8.57 -4.27 8.47
C SER A 166 8.64 -4.16 9.99
N HIS A 167 8.25 -3.02 10.57
CA HIS A 167 8.17 -2.88 12.02
C HIS A 167 7.08 -3.78 12.60
N TYR A 168 5.90 -3.76 12.03
CA TYR A 168 4.77 -4.58 12.43
C TYR A 168 5.11 -6.08 12.41
N ILE A 169 5.69 -6.57 11.31
CA ILE A 169 6.08 -7.98 11.17
C ILE A 169 7.17 -8.36 12.19
N GLY A 170 8.17 -7.47 12.40
CA GLY A 170 9.20 -7.69 13.41
C GLY A 170 8.62 -7.87 14.82
N VAL A 171 7.71 -7.00 15.24
CA VAL A 171 7.01 -7.11 16.53
C VAL A 171 6.17 -8.39 16.60
N LYS A 172 5.46 -8.75 15.53
CA LYS A 172 4.71 -10.02 15.48
C LYS A 172 5.61 -11.24 15.65
N MET A 173 6.80 -11.26 15.04
CA MET A 173 7.76 -12.34 15.25
C MET A 173 8.28 -12.37 16.70
N GLN A 174 8.53 -11.21 17.33
CA GLN A 174 8.89 -11.14 18.76
C GLN A 174 7.76 -11.68 19.66
N MET A 175 6.51 -11.37 19.37
CA MET A 175 5.36 -11.95 20.10
C MET A 175 5.26 -13.48 19.95
N MET A 176 5.79 -14.04 18.85
CA MET A 176 5.93 -15.49 18.65
C MET A 176 7.18 -16.08 19.33
N GLY A 177 7.98 -15.26 20.02
CA GLY A 177 9.16 -15.68 20.77
C GLY A 177 10.50 -15.46 20.06
N ALA A 178 10.54 -14.74 18.94
CA ALA A 178 11.83 -14.37 18.33
C ALA A 178 12.55 -13.31 19.18
N GLU A 179 13.79 -13.60 19.53
CA GLU A 179 14.66 -12.73 20.36
C GLU A 179 15.68 -12.01 19.47
N MET A 180 15.17 -11.00 18.71
CA MET A 180 15.95 -10.25 17.74
C MET A 180 16.27 -8.84 18.25
N ASN A 181 17.44 -8.32 17.82
CA ASN A 181 17.77 -6.90 17.99
C ASN A 181 17.13 -6.10 16.84
N MET A 182 16.13 -5.29 17.16
CA MET A 182 15.43 -4.46 16.19
C MET A 182 16.29 -3.24 15.82
N VAL A 183 16.64 -3.08 14.52
CA VAL A 183 17.53 -2.05 14.00
C VAL A 183 16.79 -1.16 13.01
N VAL A 184 16.75 0.14 13.27
CA VAL A 184 16.21 1.11 12.32
C VAL A 184 17.10 1.18 11.08
N ALA A 185 16.57 0.80 9.92
CA ALA A 185 17.32 0.64 8.68
C ALA A 185 16.63 1.25 7.45
N GLY A 186 15.70 2.17 7.65
CA GLY A 186 15.11 2.97 6.57
C GLY A 186 14.29 2.17 5.54
N SER A 187 14.49 2.48 4.26
CA SER A 187 13.76 1.89 3.13
C SER A 187 14.12 0.41 2.89
N ALA A 188 13.36 -0.26 2.00
CA ALA A 188 13.69 -1.62 1.57
C ALA A 188 15.10 -1.70 0.95
N SER A 189 15.48 -0.71 0.15
CA SER A 189 16.81 -0.65 -0.47
C SER A 189 17.92 -0.51 0.58
N ASP A 190 17.71 0.32 1.63
CA ASP A 190 18.68 0.47 2.73
C ASP A 190 18.84 -0.86 3.49
N ARG A 191 17.72 -1.57 3.71
CA ARG A 191 17.74 -2.89 4.37
C ARG A 191 18.49 -3.94 3.54
N VAL A 192 18.31 -3.95 2.22
CA VAL A 192 19.06 -4.84 1.32
C VAL A 192 20.56 -4.58 1.39
N VAL A 193 20.97 -3.30 1.34
CA VAL A 193 22.38 -2.92 1.51
C VAL A 193 22.91 -3.33 2.88
N GLY A 194 22.10 -3.16 3.94
CA GLY A 194 22.44 -3.58 5.30
C GLY A 194 22.65 -5.10 5.43
N LEU A 195 21.80 -5.91 4.79
CA LEU A 195 21.92 -7.38 4.76
C LEU A 195 23.16 -7.82 3.97
N LEU A 196 23.38 -7.23 2.80
CA LEU A 196 24.55 -7.52 1.95
C LEU A 196 25.87 -7.17 2.67
N GLY A 197 25.89 -6.06 3.39
CA GLY A 197 27.05 -5.60 4.15
C GLY A 197 27.25 -6.31 5.50
N GLY A 198 26.38 -7.26 5.87
CA GLY A 198 26.44 -7.94 7.17
C GLY A 198 26.14 -7.03 8.37
N HIS A 199 25.49 -5.90 8.15
CA HIS A 199 25.00 -5.00 9.21
C HIS A 199 23.62 -5.41 9.73
N LEU A 200 22.87 -6.14 8.93
CA LEU A 200 21.59 -6.77 9.25
C LEU A 200 21.68 -8.28 8.96
N ASP A 201 20.84 -9.05 9.60
CA ASP A 201 20.78 -10.52 9.44
C ASP A 201 19.44 -10.98 8.87
N ILE A 202 18.38 -10.20 9.10
CA ILE A 202 17.00 -10.50 8.71
C ILE A 202 16.37 -9.20 8.20
N ILE A 203 15.70 -9.24 7.05
CA ILE A 203 15.02 -8.09 6.45
C ILE A 203 13.71 -8.48 5.79
N LEU A 204 12.90 -7.46 5.48
CA LEU A 204 11.76 -7.53 4.55
C LEU A 204 12.03 -6.63 3.36
N ALA A 205 11.81 -7.12 2.15
CA ALA A 205 11.87 -6.34 0.91
C ALA A 205 11.03 -6.99 -0.19
N ALA A 206 10.62 -6.21 -1.20
CA ALA A 206 9.96 -6.73 -2.39
C ALA A 206 10.93 -7.59 -3.23
N MET A 207 10.43 -8.59 -3.93
CA MET A 207 11.25 -9.52 -4.72
C MET A 207 12.20 -8.82 -5.72
N PRO A 208 11.80 -7.76 -6.45
CA PRO A 208 12.73 -7.07 -7.34
C PRO A 208 13.99 -6.52 -6.66
N ASN A 209 13.91 -6.20 -5.37
CA ASN A 209 15.08 -5.77 -4.59
C ASN A 209 15.99 -6.93 -4.13
N LEU A 210 15.49 -8.16 -4.19
CA LEU A 210 16.15 -9.38 -3.66
C LEU A 210 16.61 -10.33 -4.75
N ALA A 211 15.96 -10.33 -5.92
CA ALA A 211 16.07 -11.39 -6.94
C ALA A 211 17.52 -11.66 -7.36
N ASP A 212 18.29 -10.65 -7.68
CA ASP A 212 19.68 -10.80 -8.12
C ASP A 212 20.55 -11.46 -7.03
N TYR A 213 20.35 -11.09 -5.77
CA TYR A 213 21.10 -11.64 -4.64
C TYR A 213 20.70 -13.08 -4.30
N VAL A 214 19.41 -13.41 -4.52
CA VAL A 214 18.91 -14.79 -4.36
C VAL A 214 19.47 -15.67 -5.48
N GLU A 215 19.46 -15.19 -6.74
CA GLU A 215 20.04 -15.92 -7.88
C GLU A 215 21.56 -16.16 -7.70
N LEU A 216 22.27 -15.16 -7.16
CA LEU A 216 23.69 -15.28 -6.82
C LEU A 216 23.98 -16.13 -5.58
N GLY A 217 22.96 -16.64 -4.90
CA GLY A 217 23.11 -17.46 -3.69
C GLY A 217 23.64 -16.67 -2.49
N GLN A 218 23.48 -15.35 -2.44
CA GLN A 218 23.88 -14.48 -1.33
C GLN A 218 22.79 -14.37 -0.27
N PHE A 219 21.52 -14.37 -0.72
CA PHE A 219 20.35 -14.34 0.15
C PHE A 219 19.50 -15.59 -0.06
N LYS A 220 18.71 -15.91 0.95
CA LYS A 220 17.60 -16.87 0.83
C LYS A 220 16.32 -16.28 1.40
N ILE A 221 15.21 -16.75 0.87
CA ILE A 221 13.87 -16.29 1.25
C ILE A 221 13.26 -17.33 2.22
N ILE A 222 12.73 -16.84 3.33
CA ILE A 222 12.06 -17.65 4.34
C ILE A 222 10.54 -17.70 4.09
N ALA A 223 9.94 -16.58 3.72
CA ALA A 223 8.49 -16.48 3.52
C ALA A 223 8.11 -15.25 2.69
N ASN A 224 6.88 -15.28 2.15
CA ASN A 224 6.21 -14.10 1.58
C ASN A 224 5.19 -13.54 2.59
N GLY A 225 5.13 -12.22 2.73
CA GLY A 225 4.19 -11.53 3.60
C GLY A 225 2.77 -11.39 3.04
N ALA A 226 2.54 -11.67 1.75
CA ALA A 226 1.23 -11.56 1.12
C ALA A 226 0.23 -12.62 1.60
N SER A 227 -1.06 -12.40 1.29
CA SER A 227 -2.16 -13.35 1.60
C SER A 227 -2.03 -14.66 0.83
N GLU A 228 -1.45 -14.62 -0.36
CA GLU A 228 -1.25 -15.77 -1.23
C GLU A 228 0.22 -15.90 -1.62
N ARG A 229 0.62 -17.12 -2.00
CA ARG A 229 1.96 -17.34 -2.55
C ARG A 229 2.14 -16.57 -3.84
N HIS A 230 3.35 -16.07 -4.04
CA HIS A 230 3.69 -15.32 -5.24
C HIS A 230 3.59 -16.23 -6.49
N PRO A 231 2.90 -15.82 -7.58
CA PRO A 231 2.68 -16.69 -8.75
C PRO A 231 3.96 -17.21 -9.42
N ARG A 232 5.04 -16.43 -9.40
CA ARG A 232 6.34 -16.81 -9.97
C ARG A 232 7.25 -17.57 -8.99
N PHE A 233 6.90 -17.61 -7.71
CA PHE A 233 7.67 -18.26 -6.65
C PHE A 233 6.72 -19.08 -5.75
N PRO A 234 5.97 -20.04 -6.32
CA PRO A 234 4.94 -20.79 -5.59
C PRO A 234 5.53 -21.72 -4.52
N GLU A 235 6.83 -21.99 -4.58
CA GLU A 235 7.58 -22.77 -3.58
C GLU A 235 7.78 -22.00 -2.26
N ILE A 236 7.74 -20.65 -2.30
CA ILE A 236 7.93 -19.83 -1.10
C ILE A 236 6.59 -19.73 -0.35
N PRO A 237 6.51 -20.27 0.88
CA PRO A 237 5.28 -20.20 1.67
C PRO A 237 5.02 -18.77 2.15
N THR A 238 3.76 -18.47 2.47
CA THR A 238 3.42 -17.20 3.10
C THR A 238 3.73 -17.22 4.61
N LEU A 239 3.90 -16.03 5.20
CA LEU A 239 4.00 -15.88 6.65
C LEU A 239 2.75 -16.44 7.36
N MET A 240 1.56 -16.29 6.73
CA MET A 240 0.31 -16.85 7.25
C MET A 240 0.32 -18.38 7.29
N GLU A 241 0.78 -19.04 6.22
CA GLU A 241 0.92 -20.50 6.19
C GLU A 241 1.89 -21.00 7.27
N GLN A 242 2.84 -20.18 7.68
CA GLN A 242 3.80 -20.45 8.74
C GLN A 242 3.37 -19.93 10.12
N GLY A 243 2.11 -19.49 10.30
CA GLY A 243 1.51 -19.19 11.59
C GLY A 243 1.62 -17.76 12.08
N LEU A 244 2.22 -16.82 11.32
CA LEU A 244 2.33 -15.41 11.76
C LEU A 244 0.99 -14.69 11.69
N GLY A 245 -0.08 -15.12 11.41
CA GLY A 245 -1.40 -14.47 11.38
C GLY A 245 -1.42 -13.07 10.75
N GLY A 246 -2.29 -12.88 9.76
CA GLY A 246 -2.45 -11.63 9.01
C GLY A 246 -1.68 -11.63 7.69
N ALA A 247 -2.29 -11.05 6.66
CA ALA A 247 -1.69 -10.83 5.36
C ALA A 247 -1.31 -9.35 5.21
N PHE A 248 -0.22 -9.10 4.50
CA PHE A 248 0.33 -7.76 4.32
C PHE A 248 0.38 -7.42 2.82
N ASP A 249 -0.79 -7.46 2.18
CA ASP A 249 -0.93 -7.07 0.78
C ASP A 249 -0.77 -5.55 0.66
N PRO A 250 0.24 -5.05 -0.04
CA PRO A 250 0.37 -3.63 -0.26
C PRO A 250 -0.62 -3.18 -1.33
N PHE A 251 -1.62 -2.39 -0.93
CA PHE A 251 -2.55 -1.75 -1.85
C PHE A 251 -2.10 -0.31 -2.13
N TYR A 252 -1.62 -0.07 -3.34
CA TYR A 252 -1.23 1.28 -3.75
C TYR A 252 -2.47 2.12 -3.98
N THR A 253 -2.67 3.09 -3.10
CA THR A 253 -3.87 3.93 -3.06
C THR A 253 -3.50 5.37 -3.41
N LEU A 254 -4.28 5.99 -4.30
CA LEU A 254 -4.19 7.41 -4.55
C LEU A 254 -5.19 8.15 -3.67
N TYR A 255 -4.67 9.10 -2.91
CA TYR A 255 -5.41 10.00 -2.02
C TYR A 255 -5.32 11.44 -2.49
N THR A 256 -6.26 12.26 -2.05
CA THR A 256 -6.20 13.72 -2.14
C THR A 256 -6.72 14.35 -0.84
N VAL A 257 -6.63 15.66 -0.73
CA VAL A 257 -7.08 16.42 0.45
C VAL A 257 -8.59 16.27 0.66
N LYS A 258 -9.06 16.20 1.89
CA LYS A 258 -10.49 16.25 2.22
C LYS A 258 -11.12 17.55 1.70
N GLY A 259 -12.31 17.45 1.11
CA GLY A 259 -13.05 18.62 0.61
C GLY A 259 -12.70 19.04 -0.83
N VAL A 260 -11.83 18.31 -1.53
CA VAL A 260 -11.64 18.47 -2.99
C VAL A 260 -12.96 18.22 -3.71
N ASP A 261 -13.23 19.02 -4.77
CA ASP A 261 -14.42 18.88 -5.59
C ASP A 261 -14.62 17.42 -6.03
N PRO A 262 -15.76 16.80 -5.72
CA PRO A 262 -16.02 15.38 -6.07
C PRO A 262 -15.90 15.08 -7.57
N ARG A 263 -16.08 16.10 -8.44
CA ARG A 263 -15.90 15.94 -9.89
C ARG A 263 -14.44 15.72 -10.26
N ILE A 264 -13.48 16.32 -9.54
CA ILE A 264 -12.04 16.06 -9.71
C ILE A 264 -11.76 14.62 -9.31
N VAL A 265 -12.25 14.18 -8.13
CA VAL A 265 -12.08 12.80 -7.64
C VAL A 265 -12.62 11.81 -8.67
N ALA A 266 -13.84 12.01 -9.17
CA ALA A 266 -14.46 11.14 -10.18
C ALA A 266 -13.67 11.11 -11.50
N LYS A 267 -13.18 12.27 -11.97
CA LYS A 267 -12.39 12.38 -13.21
C LYS A 267 -11.08 11.60 -13.09
N VAL A 268 -10.36 11.75 -11.98
CA VAL A 268 -9.10 11.02 -11.75
C VAL A 268 -9.35 9.51 -11.56
N ASN A 269 -10.39 9.14 -10.80
CA ASN A 269 -10.78 7.75 -10.61
C ASN A 269 -11.07 7.05 -11.96
N GLN A 270 -11.83 7.72 -12.85
CA GLN A 270 -12.13 7.19 -14.19
C GLN A 270 -10.87 7.08 -15.07
N ALA A 271 -9.97 8.06 -15.00
CA ALA A 271 -8.71 8.01 -15.73
C ALA A 271 -7.86 6.80 -15.24
N ILE A 272 -7.75 6.59 -13.93
CA ILE A 272 -7.04 5.45 -13.35
C ILE A 272 -7.69 4.13 -13.78
N TYR A 273 -9.01 4.02 -13.74
CA TYR A 273 -9.71 2.84 -14.23
C TYR A 273 -9.31 2.50 -15.67
N ASN A 274 -9.32 3.49 -16.56
CA ASN A 274 -8.96 3.30 -17.96
C ASN A 274 -7.47 2.88 -18.11
N ILE A 275 -6.57 3.51 -17.35
CA ILE A 275 -5.14 3.16 -17.33
C ILE A 275 -4.96 1.71 -16.89
N VAL A 276 -5.48 1.35 -15.74
CA VAL A 276 -5.26 0.03 -15.14
C VAL A 276 -5.91 -1.10 -15.95
N LYS A 277 -7.12 -0.87 -16.47
CA LYS A 277 -7.90 -1.91 -17.14
C LYS A 277 -7.70 -1.99 -18.65
N HIS A 278 -7.28 -0.90 -19.28
CA HIS A 278 -7.29 -0.82 -20.76
C HIS A 278 -5.98 -0.32 -21.38
N ASN A 279 -4.98 0.11 -20.60
CA ASN A 279 -3.69 0.55 -21.14
C ASN A 279 -2.68 -0.62 -21.08
N ALA A 280 -2.43 -1.26 -22.22
CA ALA A 280 -1.54 -2.41 -22.30
C ALA A 280 -0.09 -2.06 -21.92
N ALA A 281 0.38 -0.85 -22.25
CA ALA A 281 1.74 -0.42 -21.92
C ALA A 281 1.92 -0.23 -20.40
N TYR A 282 0.91 0.28 -19.70
CA TYR A 282 0.91 0.33 -18.24
C TYR A 282 0.94 -1.07 -17.63
N GLN A 283 0.10 -1.98 -18.15
CA GLN A 283 0.01 -3.35 -17.65
C GLN A 283 1.34 -4.10 -17.82
N GLU A 284 1.97 -3.97 -18.98
CA GLU A 284 3.30 -4.54 -19.25
C GLU A 284 4.38 -3.94 -18.32
N GLU A 285 4.37 -2.61 -18.12
CA GLU A 285 5.35 -1.92 -17.29
C GLU A 285 5.32 -2.41 -15.82
N ILE A 286 4.12 -2.58 -15.23
CA ILE A 286 3.99 -3.08 -13.85
C ILE A 286 4.29 -4.58 -13.72
N GLU A 287 3.98 -5.38 -14.75
CA GLU A 287 4.28 -6.81 -14.78
C GLU A 287 5.79 -7.04 -14.85
N VAL A 288 6.47 -6.37 -15.78
CA VAL A 288 7.92 -6.54 -15.98
C VAL A 288 8.70 -6.09 -14.76
N ALA A 289 8.35 -4.93 -14.16
CA ALA A 289 9.12 -4.36 -13.07
C ALA A 289 8.86 -5.06 -11.72
N PHE A 290 7.60 -5.37 -11.39
CA PHE A 290 7.24 -5.86 -10.05
C PHE A 290 6.34 -7.11 -10.07
N THR A 291 6.17 -7.76 -11.22
CA THR A 291 5.32 -8.96 -11.39
C THR A 291 3.86 -8.69 -10.94
N GLN A 292 3.42 -7.45 -11.07
CA GLN A 292 2.09 -7.05 -10.67
C GLN A 292 1.07 -7.36 -11.77
N VAL A 293 -0.13 -7.73 -11.35
CA VAL A 293 -1.28 -7.84 -12.25
C VAL A 293 -2.14 -6.58 -12.16
N PRO A 294 -2.87 -6.20 -13.23
CA PRO A 294 -3.75 -5.03 -13.21
C PRO A 294 -4.81 -5.14 -12.11
N PHE A 295 -4.72 -4.32 -11.09
CA PHE A 295 -5.64 -4.28 -9.95
C PHE A 295 -6.24 -2.90 -9.78
N PHE A 296 -7.57 -2.82 -9.71
CA PHE A 296 -8.30 -1.57 -9.52
C PHE A 296 -9.51 -1.78 -8.61
N GLN A 297 -9.68 -0.87 -7.67
CA GLN A 297 -10.91 -0.72 -6.88
C GLN A 297 -11.41 0.73 -6.98
N SER A 298 -12.73 0.89 -7.17
CA SER A 298 -13.36 2.21 -7.10
C SER A 298 -13.19 2.85 -5.71
N THR A 299 -13.52 4.13 -5.59
CA THR A 299 -13.48 4.84 -4.30
C THR A 299 -14.21 4.06 -3.20
N GLU A 300 -15.42 3.58 -3.47
CA GLU A 300 -16.25 2.86 -2.49
C GLU A 300 -15.62 1.51 -2.10
N GLN A 301 -15.14 0.75 -3.07
CA GLN A 301 -14.47 -0.53 -2.83
C GLN A 301 -13.17 -0.34 -2.04
N ALA A 302 -12.38 0.66 -2.43
CA ALA A 302 -11.14 1.01 -1.77
C ALA A 302 -11.35 1.38 -0.30
N MET A 303 -12.37 2.16 0.02
CA MET A 303 -12.70 2.52 1.41
C MET A 303 -13.02 1.29 2.27
N VAL A 304 -13.70 0.28 1.74
CA VAL A 304 -13.98 -0.97 2.45
C VAL A 304 -12.67 -1.74 2.72
N THR A 305 -11.83 -1.88 1.71
CA THR A 305 -10.54 -2.56 1.83
C THR A 305 -9.62 -1.88 2.85
N LEU A 306 -9.52 -0.54 2.80
CA LEU A 306 -8.71 0.25 3.72
C LEU A 306 -9.20 0.16 5.17
N ALA A 307 -10.52 0.17 5.38
CA ALA A 307 -11.10 0.00 6.71
C ALA A 307 -10.79 -1.39 7.29
N GLN A 308 -10.85 -2.44 6.48
CA GLN A 308 -10.48 -3.79 6.90
C GLN A 308 -8.99 -3.90 7.25
N GLN A 309 -8.11 -3.33 6.42
CA GLN A 309 -6.68 -3.27 6.71
C GLN A 309 -6.40 -2.51 8.01
N GLN A 310 -7.00 -1.34 8.19
CA GLN A 310 -6.85 -0.58 9.42
C GLN A 310 -7.27 -1.38 10.64
N GLN A 311 -8.43 -2.05 10.59
CA GLN A 311 -8.89 -2.89 11.69
C GLN A 311 -7.88 -3.99 12.02
N MET A 312 -7.28 -4.63 11.02
CA MET A 312 -6.24 -5.64 11.21
C MET A 312 -5.03 -5.06 11.96
N TYR A 313 -4.50 -3.93 11.51
CA TYR A 313 -3.34 -3.32 12.17
C TYR A 313 -3.66 -2.79 13.57
N MET A 314 -4.87 -2.25 13.77
CA MET A 314 -5.30 -1.76 15.08
C MET A 314 -5.58 -2.88 16.11
N SER A 315 -5.76 -4.13 15.65
CA SER A 315 -6.07 -5.26 16.53
C SER A 315 -4.96 -5.64 17.52
N ILE A 316 -3.72 -5.18 17.29
CA ILE A 316 -2.58 -5.41 18.19
C ILE A 316 -1.88 -4.10 18.58
N THR A 317 -2.66 -3.01 18.66
CA THR A 317 -2.12 -1.67 18.96
C THR A 317 -1.39 -1.61 20.30
N ASP A 318 -1.92 -2.28 21.32
CA ASP A 318 -1.33 -2.24 22.67
C ASP A 318 0.04 -2.94 22.68
N GLU A 319 0.15 -4.08 22.01
CA GLU A 319 1.41 -4.81 21.86
C GLU A 319 2.41 -4.02 21.02
N LEU A 320 1.95 -3.41 19.92
CA LEU A 320 2.80 -2.57 19.08
C LEU A 320 3.38 -1.39 19.86
N ARG A 321 2.55 -0.71 20.67
CA ARG A 321 2.98 0.45 21.47
C ARG A 321 3.88 0.06 22.63
N ALA A 322 3.71 -1.13 23.19
CA ALA A 322 4.59 -1.64 24.25
C ALA A 322 6.00 -2.02 23.74
N ALA A 323 6.17 -2.21 22.43
CA ALA A 323 7.44 -2.50 21.79
C ALA A 323 8.28 -1.23 21.45
N PHE A 324 7.79 -0.03 21.77
CA PHE A 324 8.49 1.25 21.77
C PHE A 324 8.91 1.64 23.16
#